data_593254026720bc26caa878f489afa7ee
#
_entry.id   593254026720bc26caa878f489afa7ee
#
_cell.length_a   1.000
_cell.length_b   1.000
_cell.length_c   1.000
_cell.angle_alpha   90.00
_cell.angle_beta   90.00
_cell.angle_gamma   90.00
#
_symmetry.space_group_name_H-M   'P 1'
#
loop_
_entity.id
_entity.type
_entity.pdbx_description
1 polymer ?
#
loop_
_entity_poly.entity_id
_entity_poly.type
_entity_poly.pdbx_seq_one_letter_code
_entity_poly.pdbx_strand_id
1 'polypeptide(L)'
;MTFFIPSFILSLFGIFTMLGIKEKIAFNQAFYLILAVFVFFFTKRFALVFRKNKTIFFWLSFFLLVITFFLGLESRGSKRWLNFYVFNFQPSEILKVFFIFYFSSFLEKGSFYLEKIKIFLKNLLIFLIIVFLVFKQPDLGNAIIFSLIFFTLLFSSSIPKKIVFNFIFFSFFFLPLGWFFLKDYQRQRIVSFFNPHFDYQGASYHMIQSIISVGAGGFFGRGLGFGTQSKLNFLPESHTDFIFASLVEQFGFLGGFLILVLYGFLFYLLLKRCLFFLKQKDEQENFLVIMGVLAYFFFQMLINIGMNMGIFPITGIVLPFLSYGGSALISSFFLLALIP
;
A
#
# COMPACT_ATOMS: atom_id res chain seq x y z
N MET A 1 2.45 -2.61 21.57
CA MET A 1 3.14 -3.87 21.18
C MET A 1 2.24 -4.84 20.42
N THR A 2 0.93 -4.75 20.57
CA THR A 2 -0.03 -5.70 19.97
C THR A 2 0.05 -5.79 18.43
N PHE A 3 0.21 -4.66 17.72
CA PHE A 3 0.32 -4.66 16.24
C PHE A 3 1.70 -5.11 15.73
N PHE A 4 2.74 -5.02 16.55
CA PHE A 4 4.11 -5.36 16.16
C PHE A 4 4.27 -6.86 15.88
N ILE A 5 3.72 -7.71 16.76
CA ILE A 5 3.91 -9.17 16.66
C ILE A 5 3.42 -9.75 15.33
N PRO A 6 2.15 -9.55 14.90
CA PRO A 6 1.67 -10.10 13.64
C PRO A 6 2.44 -9.53 12.44
N SER A 7 2.81 -8.24 12.46
CA SER A 7 3.57 -7.61 11.38
C SER A 7 5.00 -8.13 11.28
N PHE A 8 5.64 -8.40 12.41
CA PHE A 8 6.98 -8.98 12.47
C PHE A 8 6.96 -10.43 11.93
N ILE A 9 5.98 -11.24 12.33
CA ILE A 9 5.82 -12.60 11.83
C ILE A 9 5.58 -12.60 10.32
N LEU A 10 4.71 -11.71 9.79
CA LEU A 10 4.51 -11.54 8.35
C LEU A 10 5.82 -11.23 7.64
N SER A 11 6.65 -10.33 8.21
CA SER A 11 7.94 -9.96 7.60
C SER A 11 8.93 -11.14 7.59
N LEU A 12 8.93 -11.99 8.61
CA LEU A 12 9.74 -13.21 8.61
C LEU A 12 9.30 -14.18 7.51
N PHE A 13 7.98 -14.38 7.31
CA PHE A 13 7.49 -15.20 6.21
C PHE A 13 7.90 -14.64 4.85
N GLY A 14 7.89 -13.31 4.67
CA GLY A 14 8.42 -12.68 3.47
C GLY A 14 9.89 -13.01 3.23
N ILE A 15 10.75 -12.91 4.26
CA ILE A 15 12.16 -13.25 4.18
C ILE A 15 12.35 -14.75 3.85
N PHE A 16 11.63 -15.66 4.50
CA PHE A 16 11.69 -17.08 4.20
C PHE A 16 11.29 -17.39 2.75
N THR A 17 10.25 -16.75 2.24
CA THR A 17 9.84 -16.87 0.83
C THR A 17 10.97 -16.42 -0.11
N MET A 18 11.60 -15.27 0.20
CA MET A 18 12.71 -14.71 -0.59
C MET A 18 13.96 -15.60 -0.55
N LEU A 19 14.25 -16.28 0.58
CA LEU A 19 15.33 -17.25 0.66
C LEU A 19 15.17 -18.36 -0.36
N GLY A 20 13.94 -18.85 -0.57
CA GLY A 20 13.65 -19.84 -1.60
C GLY A 20 13.79 -19.33 -3.03
N ILE A 21 13.74 -18.01 -3.26
CA ILE A 21 13.88 -17.40 -4.59
C ILE A 21 15.35 -17.04 -4.83
N LYS A 22 15.94 -16.20 -3.95
CA LYS A 22 17.31 -15.69 -4.10
C LYS A 22 17.85 -15.19 -2.75
N GLU A 23 18.89 -15.83 -2.24
CA GLU A 23 19.48 -15.52 -0.93
C GLU A 23 19.87 -14.05 -0.75
N LYS A 24 20.52 -13.43 -1.74
CA LYS A 24 20.92 -12.02 -1.68
C LYS A 24 19.74 -11.09 -1.40
N ILE A 25 18.57 -11.35 -1.98
CA ILE A 25 17.37 -10.55 -1.79
C ILE A 25 16.84 -10.72 -0.36
N ALA A 26 16.87 -11.95 0.17
CA ALA A 26 16.46 -12.25 1.53
C ALA A 26 17.36 -11.57 2.57
N PHE A 27 18.69 -11.59 2.39
CA PHE A 27 19.64 -10.88 3.27
C PHE A 27 19.39 -9.36 3.26
N ASN A 28 19.16 -8.76 2.09
CA ASN A 28 18.82 -7.33 2.00
C ASN A 28 17.50 -7.03 2.73
N GLN A 29 16.48 -7.88 2.58
CA GLN A 29 15.20 -7.70 3.26
C GLN A 29 15.33 -7.88 4.77
N ALA A 30 16.18 -8.81 5.25
CA ALA A 30 16.48 -8.97 6.67
C ALA A 30 17.15 -7.71 7.24
N PHE A 31 18.07 -7.10 6.52
CA PHE A 31 18.65 -5.81 6.89
C PHE A 31 17.59 -4.71 6.98
N TYR A 32 16.69 -4.62 5.98
CA TYR A 32 15.57 -3.65 6.03
C TYR A 32 14.63 -3.93 7.19
N LEU A 33 14.41 -5.19 7.58
CA LEU A 33 13.60 -5.52 8.75
C LEU A 33 14.25 -5.04 10.05
N ILE A 34 15.56 -5.20 10.21
CA ILE A 34 16.28 -4.68 11.38
C ILE A 34 16.12 -3.16 11.47
N LEU A 35 16.29 -2.45 10.35
CA LEU A 35 16.06 -1.00 10.29
C LEU A 35 14.61 -0.63 10.61
N ALA A 36 13.65 -1.37 10.08
CA ALA A 36 12.21 -1.13 10.31
C ALA A 36 11.84 -1.33 11.79
N VAL A 37 12.41 -2.35 12.45
CA VAL A 37 12.24 -2.60 13.89
C VAL A 37 12.86 -1.46 14.70
N PHE A 38 14.06 -1.01 14.35
CA PHE A 38 14.69 0.14 15.00
C PHE A 38 13.81 1.40 14.86
N VAL A 39 13.35 1.68 13.62
CA VAL A 39 12.44 2.81 13.34
C VAL A 39 11.13 2.68 14.12
N PHE A 40 10.57 1.49 14.25
CA PHE A 40 9.36 1.26 15.05
C PHE A 40 9.54 1.69 16.50
N PHE A 41 10.58 1.21 17.19
CA PHE A 41 10.81 1.54 18.61
C PHE A 41 11.19 3.00 18.80
N PHE A 42 12.04 3.55 17.92
CA PHE A 42 12.39 4.97 17.93
C PHE A 42 11.16 5.85 17.75
N THR A 43 10.37 5.57 16.72
CA THR A 43 9.14 6.33 16.44
C THR A 43 8.14 6.22 17.58
N LYS A 44 7.99 5.05 18.18
CA LYS A 44 7.10 4.85 19.31
C LYS A 44 7.50 5.70 20.53
N ARG A 45 8.80 5.85 20.77
CA ARG A 45 9.33 6.73 21.83
C ARG A 45 8.99 8.21 21.58
N PHE A 46 9.01 8.64 20.32
CA PHE A 46 8.77 10.02 19.91
C PHE A 46 7.41 10.22 19.20
N ALA A 47 6.48 9.31 19.35
CA ALA A 47 5.20 9.33 18.64
C ALA A 47 4.41 10.63 18.84
N LEU A 48 4.44 11.19 20.05
CA LEU A 48 3.79 12.47 20.37
C LEU A 48 4.35 13.63 19.55
N VAL A 49 5.67 13.67 19.33
CA VAL A 49 6.32 14.71 18.53
C VAL A 49 5.86 14.64 17.08
N PHE A 50 5.85 13.43 16.49
CA PHE A 50 5.40 13.22 15.12
C PHE A 50 3.92 13.57 14.93
N ARG A 51 3.05 13.16 15.86
CA ARG A 51 1.61 13.46 15.79
C ARG A 51 1.34 14.96 15.98
N LYS A 52 2.01 15.62 16.90
CA LYS A 52 1.86 17.06 17.15
C LYS A 52 2.27 17.87 15.92
N ASN A 53 3.35 17.46 15.24
CA ASN A 53 3.92 18.15 14.10
C ASN A 53 3.51 17.51 12.75
N LYS A 54 2.42 16.74 12.69
CA LYS A 54 1.95 16.01 11.50
C LYS A 54 1.83 16.87 10.24
N THR A 55 1.42 18.12 10.37
CA THR A 55 1.32 19.07 9.25
C THR A 55 2.68 19.40 8.66
N ILE A 56 3.71 19.59 9.49
CA ILE A 56 5.07 19.86 9.02
C ILE A 56 5.62 18.65 8.28
N PHE A 57 5.48 17.46 8.86
CA PHE A 57 5.94 16.21 8.24
C PHE A 57 5.17 15.87 6.97
N PHE A 58 3.88 16.21 6.89
CA PHE A 58 3.09 16.06 5.67
C PHE A 58 3.66 16.93 4.54
N TRP A 59 3.87 18.23 4.78
CA TRP A 59 4.41 19.13 3.76
C TRP A 59 5.86 18.79 3.39
N LEU A 60 6.66 18.32 4.35
CA LEU A 60 8.02 17.83 4.09
C LEU A 60 7.98 16.60 3.16
N SER A 61 7.14 15.61 3.46
CA SER A 61 7.01 14.42 2.61
C SER A 61 6.38 14.72 1.25
N PHE A 62 5.46 15.69 1.17
CA PHE A 62 4.92 16.20 -0.08
C PHE A 62 6.03 16.88 -0.92
N PHE A 63 6.86 17.70 -0.31
CA PHE A 63 8.00 18.35 -0.99
C PHE A 63 9.00 17.31 -1.51
N LEU A 64 9.29 16.26 -0.76
CA LEU A 64 10.11 15.14 -1.23
C LEU A 64 9.48 14.44 -2.45
N LEU A 65 8.15 14.29 -2.49
CA LEU A 65 7.45 13.76 -3.67
C LEU A 65 7.65 14.66 -4.88
N VAL A 66 7.57 15.99 -4.70
CA VAL A 66 7.81 16.98 -5.78
C VAL A 66 9.26 16.91 -6.26
N ILE A 67 10.23 16.84 -5.34
CA ILE A 67 11.65 16.67 -5.70
C ILE A 67 11.85 15.40 -6.54
N THR A 68 11.21 14.30 -6.15
CA THR A 68 11.33 13.02 -6.88
C THR A 68 10.79 13.13 -8.31
N PHE A 69 9.79 13.96 -8.54
CA PHE A 69 9.25 14.20 -9.88
C PHE A 69 10.29 14.79 -10.81
N PHE A 70 11.16 15.69 -10.30
CA PHE A 70 12.20 16.34 -11.09
C PHE A 70 13.53 15.58 -11.09
N LEU A 71 13.97 15.11 -9.93
CA LEU A 71 15.31 14.56 -9.70
C LEU A 71 15.33 13.04 -9.48
N GLY A 72 14.18 12.37 -9.53
CA GLY A 72 14.09 10.93 -9.29
C GLY A 72 14.83 10.09 -10.32
N LEU A 73 15.38 8.96 -9.88
CA LEU A 73 15.97 7.96 -10.77
C LEU A 73 14.91 7.42 -11.72
N GLU A 74 15.26 7.40 -12.99
CA GLU A 74 14.43 6.75 -14.00
C GLU A 74 14.66 5.24 -13.98
N SER A 75 13.63 4.52 -13.55
CA SER A 75 13.60 3.06 -13.58
C SER A 75 12.37 2.59 -14.32
N ARG A 76 12.57 1.83 -15.40
CA ARG A 76 11.47 1.30 -16.23
C ARG A 76 10.48 2.37 -16.70
N GLY A 77 11.00 3.53 -17.11
CA GLY A 77 10.19 4.66 -17.60
C GLY A 77 9.40 5.41 -16.52
N SER A 78 9.78 5.25 -15.26
CA SER A 78 9.16 5.96 -14.14
C SER A 78 10.19 6.53 -13.16
N LYS A 79 9.96 7.77 -12.69
CA LYS A 79 10.81 8.48 -11.73
C LYS A 79 10.14 8.47 -10.36
N ARG A 80 10.35 7.41 -9.57
CA ARG A 80 9.66 7.18 -8.27
C ARG A 80 10.61 7.09 -7.08
N TRP A 81 11.92 6.96 -7.33
CA TRP A 81 12.91 6.62 -6.33
C TRP A 81 13.97 7.71 -6.21
N LEU A 82 14.36 8.01 -4.98
CA LEU A 82 15.56 8.78 -4.67
C LEU A 82 16.66 7.80 -4.23
N ASN A 83 17.83 7.89 -4.84
CA ASN A 83 18.97 7.04 -4.51
C ASN A 83 19.80 7.69 -3.39
N PHE A 84 19.92 7.01 -2.28
CA PHE A 84 20.79 7.37 -1.17
C PHE A 84 22.02 6.44 -1.06
N TYR A 85 22.55 5.92 -2.20
CA TYR A 85 23.66 4.98 -2.28
C TYR A 85 23.43 3.65 -1.55
N VAL A 86 22.94 3.67 -0.32
CA VAL A 86 22.72 2.50 0.53
C VAL A 86 21.35 1.85 0.26
N PHE A 87 20.34 2.67 -0.03
CA PHE A 87 18.99 2.21 -0.33
C PHE A 87 18.24 3.18 -1.24
N ASN A 88 17.28 2.65 -1.97
CA ASN A 88 16.37 3.45 -2.77
C ASN A 88 15.17 3.84 -1.91
N PHE A 89 14.96 5.13 -1.75
CA PHE A 89 13.87 5.70 -0.98
C PHE A 89 12.71 6.11 -1.89
N GLN A 90 11.49 5.69 -1.54
CA GLN A 90 10.27 6.07 -2.26
C GLN A 90 9.46 7.06 -1.41
N PRO A 91 9.44 8.36 -1.73
CA PRO A 91 8.75 9.36 -0.94
C PRO A 91 7.24 9.16 -0.81
N SER A 92 6.59 8.57 -1.81
CA SER A 92 5.16 8.24 -1.75
C SER A 92 4.81 7.30 -0.60
N GLU A 93 5.73 6.41 -0.15
CA GLU A 93 5.50 5.51 0.97
C GLU A 93 5.39 6.26 2.30
N ILE A 94 6.31 7.20 2.55
CA ILE A 94 6.26 8.06 3.76
C ILE A 94 5.11 9.06 3.67
N LEU A 95 4.83 9.60 2.48
CA LEU A 95 3.71 10.52 2.30
C LEU A 95 2.37 9.86 2.67
N LYS A 96 2.14 8.57 2.36
CA LYS A 96 0.91 7.86 2.78
C LYS A 96 0.71 7.89 4.29
N VAL A 97 1.80 7.75 5.06
CA VAL A 97 1.74 7.82 6.54
C VAL A 97 1.21 9.18 6.98
N PHE A 98 1.88 10.26 6.59
CA PHE A 98 1.50 11.61 7.03
C PHE A 98 0.22 12.11 6.34
N PHE A 99 -0.15 11.56 5.19
CA PHE A 99 -1.44 11.77 4.54
C PHE A 99 -2.59 11.34 5.45
N ILE A 100 -2.52 10.15 6.04
CA ILE A 100 -3.52 9.65 6.98
C ILE A 100 -3.65 10.62 8.16
N PHE A 101 -2.55 11.00 8.81
CA PHE A 101 -2.58 11.89 9.97
C PHE A 101 -3.05 13.31 9.64
N TYR A 102 -2.61 13.86 8.51
CA TYR A 102 -3.01 15.18 8.05
C TYR A 102 -4.51 15.26 7.77
N PHE A 103 -5.02 14.37 6.92
CA PHE A 103 -6.43 14.40 6.54
C PHE A 103 -7.35 14.05 7.70
N SER A 104 -6.98 13.13 8.59
CA SER A 104 -7.74 12.82 9.80
C SER A 104 -7.94 14.06 10.67
N SER A 105 -6.91 14.88 10.84
CA SER A 105 -7.02 16.07 11.70
C SER A 105 -7.80 17.22 11.08
N PHE A 106 -7.87 17.32 9.77
CA PHE A 106 -8.58 18.39 9.10
C PHE A 106 -10.04 18.06 8.80
N LEU A 107 -10.36 16.80 8.53
CA LEU A 107 -11.73 16.37 8.21
C LEU A 107 -12.69 16.42 9.42
N GLU A 108 -12.16 16.49 10.64
CA GLU A 108 -12.95 16.67 11.87
C GLU A 108 -13.22 18.12 12.25
N LYS A 109 -12.55 19.08 11.60
CA LYS A 109 -12.74 20.51 11.89
C LYS A 109 -14.06 21.01 11.29
N GLY A 110 -14.54 22.11 11.86
CA GLY A 110 -15.73 22.81 11.38
C GLY A 110 -17.01 22.39 12.10
N SER A 111 -17.69 23.39 12.69
CA SER A 111 -18.95 23.21 13.42
C SER A 111 -20.15 23.39 12.52
N PHE A 112 -20.08 24.32 11.56
CA PHE A 112 -21.17 24.68 10.67
C PHE A 112 -21.07 24.02 9.30
N TYR A 113 -22.21 23.82 8.64
CA TYR A 113 -22.31 23.18 7.32
C TYR A 113 -21.41 23.83 6.25
N LEU A 114 -21.40 25.15 6.18
CA LEU A 114 -20.57 25.90 5.21
C LEU A 114 -19.07 25.77 5.50
N GLU A 115 -18.67 25.70 6.76
CA GLU A 115 -17.27 25.44 7.14
C GLU A 115 -16.85 24.04 6.69
N LYS A 116 -17.69 23.04 6.90
CA LYS A 116 -17.42 21.65 6.46
C LYS A 116 -17.26 21.56 4.94
N ILE A 117 -18.03 22.31 4.16
CA ILE A 117 -17.87 22.39 2.70
C ILE A 117 -16.52 23.02 2.34
N LYS A 118 -16.16 24.15 2.95
CA LYS A 118 -14.86 24.81 2.69
C LYS A 118 -13.69 23.89 3.03
N ILE A 119 -13.77 23.19 4.17
CA ILE A 119 -12.75 22.20 4.58
C ILE A 119 -12.68 21.05 3.57
N PHE A 120 -13.83 20.52 3.16
CA PHE A 120 -13.88 19.47 2.14
C PHE A 120 -13.21 19.92 0.84
N LEU A 121 -13.58 21.07 0.28
CA LEU A 121 -13.04 21.57 -0.99
C LEU A 121 -11.52 21.82 -0.90
N LYS A 122 -11.04 22.40 0.20
CA LYS A 122 -9.60 22.59 0.43
C LYS A 122 -8.84 21.26 0.46
N ASN A 123 -9.35 20.28 1.21
CA ASN A 123 -8.70 18.97 1.32
C ASN A 123 -8.81 18.19 0.01
N LEU A 124 -9.92 18.31 -0.70
CA LEU A 124 -10.10 17.74 -2.04
C LEU A 124 -9.04 18.27 -3.01
N LEU A 125 -8.78 19.58 -3.02
CA LEU A 125 -7.76 20.18 -3.87
C LEU A 125 -6.36 19.60 -3.57
N ILE A 126 -5.98 19.52 -2.30
CA ILE A 126 -4.68 18.93 -1.89
C ILE A 126 -4.59 17.46 -2.31
N PHE A 127 -5.65 16.69 -2.10
CA PHE A 127 -5.74 15.29 -2.52
C PHE A 127 -5.56 15.15 -4.03
N LEU A 128 -6.28 15.94 -4.83
CA LEU A 128 -6.18 15.91 -6.30
C LEU A 128 -4.77 16.24 -6.79
N ILE A 129 -4.09 17.22 -6.17
CA ILE A 129 -2.70 17.55 -6.50
C ILE A 129 -1.77 16.35 -6.23
N ILE A 130 -1.92 15.68 -5.07
CA ILE A 130 -1.11 14.50 -4.74
C ILE A 130 -1.34 13.37 -5.73
N VAL A 131 -2.60 13.02 -5.99
CA VAL A 131 -2.96 11.95 -6.93
C VAL A 131 -2.44 12.28 -8.34
N PHE A 132 -2.58 13.53 -8.78
CA PHE A 132 -2.07 13.98 -10.06
C PHE A 132 -0.53 13.83 -10.16
N LEU A 133 0.22 14.24 -9.14
CA LEU A 133 1.68 14.10 -9.12
C LEU A 133 2.10 12.63 -9.15
N VAL A 134 1.47 11.78 -8.33
CA VAL A 134 1.75 10.33 -8.28
C VAL A 134 1.39 9.67 -9.62
N PHE A 135 0.27 10.07 -10.22
CA PHE A 135 -0.14 9.59 -11.54
C PHE A 135 0.86 9.99 -12.64
N LYS A 136 1.38 11.23 -12.58
CA LYS A 136 2.43 11.72 -13.51
C LYS A 136 3.79 11.04 -13.32
N GLN A 137 4.05 10.44 -12.14
CA GLN A 137 5.21 9.58 -11.88
C GLN A 137 4.99 8.13 -12.37
N PRO A 138 4.10 7.87 -13.29
CA PRO A 138 3.38 6.66 -13.71
C PRO A 138 3.16 5.60 -12.61
N ASP A 139 2.74 6.02 -11.40
CA ASP A 139 2.50 5.15 -10.25
C ASP A 139 0.99 4.99 -9.98
N LEU A 140 0.33 4.24 -10.87
CA LEU A 140 -1.11 4.02 -10.80
C LEU A 140 -1.52 3.29 -9.52
N GLY A 141 -0.73 2.33 -9.08
CA GLY A 141 -1.00 1.57 -7.86
C GLY A 141 -1.08 2.48 -6.63
N ASN A 142 -0.07 3.31 -6.40
CA ASN A 142 -0.08 4.26 -5.28
C ASN A 142 -1.18 5.32 -5.41
N ALA A 143 -1.50 5.79 -6.63
CA ALA A 143 -2.61 6.73 -6.86
C ALA A 143 -3.96 6.12 -6.43
N ILE A 144 -4.20 4.84 -6.72
CA ILE A 144 -5.38 4.09 -6.27
C ILE A 144 -5.39 4.00 -4.73
N ILE A 145 -4.27 3.65 -4.09
CA ILE A 145 -4.19 3.53 -2.62
C ILE A 145 -4.47 4.88 -1.94
N PHE A 146 -3.87 5.99 -2.41
CA PHE A 146 -4.18 7.33 -1.90
C PHE A 146 -5.67 7.64 -2.01
N SER A 147 -6.29 7.30 -3.13
CA SER A 147 -7.72 7.52 -3.37
C SER A 147 -8.59 6.70 -2.41
N LEU A 148 -8.29 5.43 -2.23
CA LEU A 148 -9.04 4.54 -1.33
C LEU A 148 -8.92 4.97 0.13
N ILE A 149 -7.73 5.40 0.57
CA ILE A 149 -7.53 5.97 1.91
C ILE A 149 -8.37 7.24 2.06
N PHE A 150 -8.31 8.17 1.10
CA PHE A 150 -9.05 9.42 1.14
C PHE A 150 -10.57 9.21 1.20
N PHE A 151 -11.11 8.33 0.36
CA PHE A 151 -12.53 7.98 0.38
C PHE A 151 -12.95 7.36 1.72
N THR A 152 -12.13 6.46 2.28
CA THR A 152 -12.42 5.85 3.59
C THR A 152 -12.46 6.91 4.70
N LEU A 153 -11.52 7.85 4.70
CA LEU A 153 -11.50 8.96 5.65
C LEU A 153 -12.71 9.87 5.48
N LEU A 154 -13.09 10.21 4.23
CA LEU A 154 -14.29 11.00 3.95
C LEU A 154 -15.58 10.32 4.43
N PHE A 155 -15.73 9.02 4.16
CA PHE A 155 -16.89 8.27 4.62
C PHE A 155 -17.00 8.21 6.14
N SER A 156 -15.86 8.12 6.81
CA SER A 156 -15.80 8.00 8.26
C SER A 156 -15.85 9.35 8.98
N SER A 157 -15.65 10.46 8.25
CA SER A 157 -15.60 11.83 8.82
C SER A 157 -16.98 12.41 9.11
N SER A 158 -16.97 13.57 9.78
CA SER A 158 -18.17 14.37 10.09
C SER A 158 -18.73 15.15 8.90
N ILE A 159 -18.14 15.04 7.70
CA ILE A 159 -18.61 15.69 6.48
C ILE A 159 -19.99 15.12 6.08
N PRO A 160 -20.95 15.99 5.66
CA PRO A 160 -22.27 15.56 5.26
C PRO A 160 -22.23 14.49 4.17
N LYS A 161 -22.85 13.34 4.41
CA LYS A 161 -22.78 12.16 3.51
C LYS A 161 -23.28 12.48 2.09
N LYS A 162 -24.24 13.42 1.95
CA LYS A 162 -24.71 13.88 0.64
C LYS A 162 -23.58 14.45 -0.22
N ILE A 163 -22.65 15.21 0.38
CA ILE A 163 -21.49 15.78 -0.33
C ILE A 163 -20.56 14.65 -0.77
N VAL A 164 -20.31 13.69 0.14
CA VAL A 164 -19.42 12.55 -0.15
C VAL A 164 -20.00 11.68 -1.27
N PHE A 165 -21.29 11.34 -1.21
CA PHE A 165 -21.96 10.57 -2.26
C PHE A 165 -21.97 11.29 -3.61
N ASN A 166 -22.31 12.58 -3.64
CA ASN A 166 -22.27 13.37 -4.86
C ASN A 166 -20.85 13.37 -5.46
N PHE A 167 -19.81 13.56 -4.62
CA PHE A 167 -18.43 13.55 -5.09
C PHE A 167 -18.05 12.19 -5.70
N ILE A 168 -18.40 11.08 -5.06
CA ILE A 168 -18.13 9.74 -5.58
C ILE A 168 -18.89 9.50 -6.88
N PHE A 169 -20.16 9.88 -6.95
CA PHE A 169 -20.96 9.76 -8.16
C PHE A 169 -20.33 10.52 -9.33
N PHE A 170 -19.95 11.78 -9.12
CA PHE A 170 -19.24 12.55 -10.14
C PHE A 170 -17.89 11.95 -10.48
N SER A 171 -17.10 11.48 -9.50
CA SER A 171 -15.82 10.83 -9.75
C SER A 171 -15.97 9.59 -10.63
N PHE A 172 -17.01 8.78 -10.39
CA PHE A 172 -17.32 7.61 -11.21
C PHE A 172 -17.69 7.99 -12.65
N PHE A 173 -18.44 9.07 -12.83
CA PHE A 173 -18.80 9.58 -14.15
C PHE A 173 -17.59 10.05 -14.97
N PHE A 174 -16.54 10.55 -14.29
CA PHE A 174 -15.30 11.00 -14.93
C PHE A 174 -14.26 9.89 -15.13
N LEU A 175 -14.43 8.70 -14.55
CA LEU A 175 -13.49 7.58 -14.72
C LEU A 175 -13.18 7.23 -16.19
N PRO A 176 -14.16 7.20 -17.13
CA PRO A 176 -13.88 6.93 -18.54
C PRO A 176 -12.92 7.93 -19.17
N LEU A 177 -12.96 9.20 -18.75
CA LEU A 177 -12.01 10.21 -19.22
C LEU A 177 -10.57 9.92 -18.78
N GLY A 178 -10.40 9.25 -17.65
CA GLY A 178 -9.10 8.79 -17.16
C GLY A 178 -8.37 7.89 -18.15
N TRP A 179 -9.10 7.13 -18.98
CA TRP A 179 -8.53 6.27 -20.01
C TRP A 179 -7.61 7.02 -20.99
N PHE A 180 -7.98 8.23 -21.36
CA PHE A 180 -7.19 9.04 -22.30
C PHE A 180 -5.86 9.53 -21.73
N PHE A 181 -5.75 9.57 -20.39
CA PHE A 181 -4.53 10.01 -19.69
C PHE A 181 -3.58 8.86 -19.32
N LEU A 182 -4.02 7.59 -19.49
CA LEU A 182 -3.19 6.43 -19.24
C LEU A 182 -2.09 6.30 -20.31
N LYS A 183 -0.88 5.91 -19.88
CA LYS A 183 0.19 5.48 -20.78
C LYS A 183 -0.15 4.14 -21.43
N ASP A 184 0.44 3.84 -22.59
CA ASP A 184 0.12 2.61 -23.33
C ASP A 184 0.31 1.33 -22.53
N TYR A 185 1.39 1.21 -21.75
CA TYR A 185 1.60 0.04 -20.91
C TYR A 185 0.55 -0.11 -19.78
N GLN A 186 -0.03 1.00 -19.30
CA GLN A 186 -1.11 0.97 -18.30
C GLN A 186 -2.43 0.53 -18.95
N ARG A 187 -2.72 1.00 -20.17
CA ARG A 187 -3.86 0.54 -20.95
C ARG A 187 -3.72 -0.95 -21.28
N GLN A 188 -2.53 -1.39 -21.70
CA GLN A 188 -2.25 -2.80 -21.96
C GLN A 188 -2.54 -3.69 -20.76
N ARG A 189 -2.14 -3.28 -19.54
CA ARG A 189 -2.43 -4.04 -18.31
C ARG A 189 -3.93 -4.21 -18.07
N ILE A 190 -4.74 -3.20 -18.36
CA ILE A 190 -6.20 -3.27 -18.23
C ILE A 190 -6.79 -4.13 -19.32
N VAL A 191 -6.38 -3.95 -20.58
CA VAL A 191 -6.86 -4.74 -21.73
C VAL A 191 -6.50 -6.21 -21.56
N SER A 192 -5.25 -6.50 -21.18
CA SER A 192 -4.75 -7.86 -20.96
C SER A 192 -5.44 -8.56 -19.80
N PHE A 193 -5.94 -7.82 -18.81
CA PHE A 193 -6.74 -8.41 -17.74
C PHE A 193 -8.10 -8.93 -18.24
N PHE A 194 -8.80 -8.17 -19.11
CA PHE A 194 -10.08 -8.59 -19.68
C PHE A 194 -9.94 -9.58 -20.83
N ASN A 195 -8.83 -9.53 -21.56
CA ASN A 195 -8.55 -10.44 -22.68
C ASN A 195 -7.10 -10.95 -22.58
N PRO A 196 -6.83 -11.99 -21.78
CA PRO A 196 -5.50 -12.55 -21.59
C PRO A 196 -4.86 -13.09 -22.88
N HIS A 197 -5.65 -13.41 -23.91
CA HIS A 197 -5.16 -13.91 -25.19
C HIS A 197 -4.55 -12.84 -26.08
N PHE A 198 -4.77 -11.56 -25.78
CA PHE A 198 -4.30 -10.45 -26.62
C PHE A 198 -2.80 -10.20 -26.52
N ASP A 199 -2.15 -10.55 -25.39
CA ASP A 199 -0.72 -10.25 -25.15
C ASP A 199 -0.06 -11.35 -24.31
N TYR A 200 0.16 -12.51 -24.92
CA TYR A 200 0.78 -13.66 -24.25
C TYR A 200 2.21 -13.45 -23.78
N GLN A 201 2.95 -12.47 -24.35
CA GLN A 201 4.36 -12.24 -24.03
C GLN A 201 4.59 -11.00 -23.16
N GLY A 202 3.55 -10.19 -22.92
CA GLY A 202 3.64 -8.95 -22.15
C GLY A 202 2.90 -9.01 -20.81
N ALA A 203 1.95 -8.11 -20.61
CA ALA A 203 1.24 -7.96 -19.34
C ALA A 203 0.43 -9.22 -18.95
N SER A 204 -0.16 -9.94 -19.91
CA SER A 204 -0.86 -11.20 -19.67
C SER A 204 0.05 -12.30 -19.16
N TYR A 205 1.30 -12.37 -19.65
CA TYR A 205 2.28 -13.36 -19.21
C TYR A 205 2.48 -13.34 -17.70
N HIS A 206 2.69 -12.16 -17.13
CA HIS A 206 2.91 -12.02 -15.67
C HIS A 206 1.70 -12.53 -14.86
N MET A 207 0.48 -12.20 -15.28
CA MET A 207 -0.75 -12.63 -14.63
C MET A 207 -0.92 -14.15 -14.73
N ILE A 208 -0.74 -14.71 -15.92
CA ILE A 208 -0.86 -16.15 -16.16
C ILE A 208 0.18 -16.93 -15.33
N GLN A 209 1.45 -16.50 -15.32
CA GLN A 209 2.49 -17.13 -14.53
C GLN A 209 2.23 -17.03 -13.02
N SER A 210 1.64 -15.93 -12.55
CA SER A 210 1.22 -15.81 -11.16
C SER A 210 0.14 -16.81 -10.79
N ILE A 211 -0.91 -16.96 -11.62
CA ILE A 211 -1.99 -17.93 -11.40
C ILE A 211 -1.44 -19.36 -11.44
N ILE A 212 -0.55 -19.68 -12.41
CA ILE A 212 0.14 -20.98 -12.48
C ILE A 212 0.94 -21.24 -11.21
N SER A 213 1.66 -20.25 -10.69
CA SER A 213 2.44 -20.37 -9.44
C SER A 213 1.55 -20.71 -8.25
N VAL A 214 0.42 -20.00 -8.10
CA VAL A 214 -0.56 -20.26 -7.04
C VAL A 214 -1.13 -21.68 -7.16
N GLY A 215 -1.54 -22.08 -8.38
CA GLY A 215 -2.09 -23.42 -8.64
C GLY A 215 -1.07 -24.53 -8.41
N ALA A 216 0.19 -24.27 -8.78
CA ALA A 216 1.29 -25.24 -8.64
C ALA A 216 1.68 -25.53 -7.18
N GLY A 217 1.34 -24.63 -6.25
CA GLY A 217 1.57 -24.84 -4.82
C GLY A 217 0.73 -25.95 -4.21
N GLY A 218 -0.45 -26.26 -4.74
CA GLY A 218 -1.34 -27.26 -4.17
C GLY A 218 -1.64 -27.01 -2.69
N PHE A 219 -1.80 -28.07 -1.89
CA PHE A 219 -2.15 -27.93 -0.48
C PHE A 219 -0.96 -27.64 0.42
N PHE A 220 0.18 -28.32 0.23
CA PHE A 220 1.35 -28.24 1.10
C PHE A 220 2.51 -27.41 0.53
N GLY A 221 2.42 -27.00 -0.75
CA GLY A 221 3.51 -26.33 -1.45
C GLY A 221 4.53 -27.31 -2.07
N ARG A 222 5.41 -26.74 -2.88
CA ARG A 222 6.52 -27.49 -3.51
C ARG A 222 7.75 -27.60 -2.59
N GLY A 223 7.74 -26.88 -1.49
CA GLY A 223 8.88 -26.75 -0.57
C GLY A 223 9.72 -25.49 -0.82
N LEU A 224 10.46 -25.11 0.21
CA LEU A 224 11.34 -23.93 0.18
C LEU A 224 12.42 -24.09 -0.91
N GLY A 225 12.44 -23.14 -1.87
CA GLY A 225 13.42 -23.16 -2.95
C GLY A 225 13.15 -24.18 -4.07
N PHE A 226 12.04 -24.91 -4.05
CA PHE A 226 11.61 -25.83 -5.10
C PHE A 226 10.50 -25.25 -6.00
N GLY A 227 10.13 -23.98 -5.82
CA GLY A 227 9.21 -23.25 -6.68
C GLY A 227 9.81 -23.04 -8.08
N THR A 228 9.27 -23.70 -9.10
CA THR A 228 9.79 -23.61 -10.47
C THR A 228 9.53 -22.25 -11.10
N GLN A 229 8.37 -21.66 -10.84
CA GLN A 229 7.98 -20.37 -11.43
C GLN A 229 8.77 -19.20 -10.83
N SER A 230 8.90 -19.18 -9.50
CA SER A 230 9.59 -18.12 -8.78
C SER A 230 11.11 -18.23 -8.88
N LYS A 231 11.68 -19.45 -8.75
CA LYS A 231 13.15 -19.66 -8.71
C LYS A 231 13.80 -19.58 -10.09
N LEU A 232 13.13 -20.12 -11.14
CA LEU A 232 13.66 -20.13 -12.50
C LEU A 232 13.35 -18.84 -13.27
N ASN A 233 12.81 -17.79 -12.59
CA ASN A 233 12.42 -16.50 -13.14
C ASN A 233 11.35 -16.56 -14.25
N PHE A 234 10.53 -17.62 -14.33
CA PHE A 234 9.35 -17.63 -15.17
C PHE A 234 8.31 -16.63 -14.67
N LEU A 235 8.26 -16.36 -13.35
CA LEU A 235 7.47 -15.29 -12.75
C LEU A 235 8.38 -14.07 -12.49
N PRO A 236 8.38 -13.04 -13.35
CA PRO A 236 9.11 -11.82 -13.12
C PRO A 236 8.57 -11.09 -11.88
N GLU A 237 9.41 -10.32 -11.20
CA GLU A 237 9.03 -9.59 -9.98
C GLU A 237 8.42 -10.48 -8.88
N SER A 238 8.85 -11.75 -8.83
CA SER A 238 8.38 -12.78 -7.88
C SER A 238 8.59 -12.39 -6.41
N HIS A 239 9.55 -11.51 -6.12
CA HIS A 239 9.90 -11.05 -4.77
C HIS A 239 9.25 -9.71 -4.38
N THR A 240 8.68 -8.97 -5.32
CA THR A 240 8.01 -7.67 -5.09
C THR A 240 6.50 -7.80 -5.24
N ASP A 241 6.02 -7.70 -6.48
CA ASP A 241 4.58 -7.64 -6.79
C ASP A 241 3.89 -9.00 -6.64
N PHE A 242 4.62 -10.08 -6.94
CA PHE A 242 4.09 -11.45 -6.95
C PHE A 242 4.60 -12.33 -5.80
N ILE A 243 4.94 -11.68 -4.67
CA ILE A 243 5.44 -12.42 -3.49
C ILE A 243 4.40 -13.39 -2.93
N PHE A 244 3.11 -13.08 -2.98
CA PHE A 244 2.05 -13.98 -2.52
C PHE A 244 1.97 -15.25 -3.38
N ALA A 245 2.06 -15.12 -4.70
CA ALA A 245 2.10 -16.27 -5.60
C ALA A 245 3.33 -17.15 -5.33
N SER A 246 4.50 -16.53 -5.16
CA SER A 246 5.75 -17.24 -4.81
C SER A 246 5.68 -17.94 -3.45
N LEU A 247 4.99 -17.32 -2.48
CA LEU A 247 4.76 -17.90 -1.15
C LEU A 247 3.85 -19.12 -1.25
N VAL A 248 2.73 -19.00 -1.98
CA VAL A 248 1.80 -20.14 -2.17
C VAL A 248 2.46 -21.24 -2.98
N GLU A 249 3.28 -20.93 -3.96
CA GLU A 249 4.05 -21.95 -4.70
C GLU A 249 4.95 -22.78 -3.76
N GLN A 250 5.62 -22.14 -2.80
CA GLN A 250 6.57 -22.80 -1.89
C GLN A 250 5.89 -23.49 -0.69
N PHE A 251 4.88 -22.85 -0.09
CA PHE A 251 4.23 -23.29 1.17
C PHE A 251 2.79 -23.78 0.98
N GLY A 252 2.25 -23.77 -0.25
CA GLY A 252 0.93 -24.23 -0.58
C GLY A 252 -0.21 -23.38 -0.05
N PHE A 253 -1.42 -23.96 -0.13
CA PHE A 253 -2.61 -23.36 0.45
C PHE A 253 -2.46 -23.07 1.95
N LEU A 254 -1.80 -23.95 2.70
CA LEU A 254 -1.58 -23.74 4.14
C LEU A 254 -0.76 -22.49 4.41
N GLY A 255 0.31 -22.24 3.63
CA GLY A 255 1.11 -21.02 3.75
C GLY A 255 0.30 -19.77 3.43
N GLY A 256 -0.43 -19.78 2.31
CA GLY A 256 -1.32 -18.67 1.93
C GLY A 256 -2.41 -18.40 2.97
N PHE A 257 -3.05 -19.46 3.48
CA PHE A 257 -4.07 -19.35 4.53
C PHE A 257 -3.51 -18.75 5.84
N LEU A 258 -2.32 -19.21 6.27
CA LEU A 258 -1.68 -18.66 7.46
C LEU A 258 -1.40 -17.16 7.33
N ILE A 259 -0.96 -16.70 6.16
CA ILE A 259 -0.76 -15.27 5.87
C ILE A 259 -2.08 -14.51 5.97
N LEU A 260 -3.17 -15.04 5.43
CA LEU A 260 -4.50 -14.42 5.54
C LEU A 260 -4.98 -14.36 7.00
N VAL A 261 -4.73 -15.41 7.81
CA VAL A 261 -5.04 -15.41 9.25
C VAL A 261 -4.23 -14.34 9.99
N LEU A 262 -2.95 -14.17 9.69
CA LEU A 262 -2.11 -13.14 10.31
C LEU A 262 -2.59 -11.72 9.95
N TYR A 263 -2.96 -11.46 8.69
CA TYR A 263 -3.59 -10.19 8.31
C TYR A 263 -4.95 -10.01 8.98
N GLY A 264 -5.78 -11.06 9.03
CA GLY A 264 -7.05 -11.04 9.74
C GLY A 264 -6.90 -10.68 11.22
N PHE A 265 -5.86 -11.23 11.87
CA PHE A 265 -5.53 -10.90 13.25
C PHE A 265 -5.06 -9.43 13.40
N LEU A 266 -4.23 -8.93 12.49
CA LEU A 266 -3.83 -7.52 12.46
C LEU A 266 -5.06 -6.60 12.30
N PHE A 267 -5.96 -6.92 11.37
CA PHE A 267 -7.19 -6.15 11.16
C PHE A 267 -8.14 -6.23 12.36
N TYR A 268 -8.26 -7.39 12.99
CA TYR A 268 -9.03 -7.53 14.23
C TYR A 268 -8.51 -6.58 15.33
N LEU A 269 -7.19 -6.52 15.51
CA LEU A 269 -6.58 -5.60 16.49
C LEU A 269 -6.83 -4.13 16.14
N LEU A 270 -6.72 -3.76 14.85
CA LEU A 270 -7.02 -2.41 14.37
C LEU A 270 -8.49 -2.05 14.56
N LEU A 271 -9.41 -2.96 14.21
CA LEU A 271 -10.84 -2.78 14.42
C LEU A 271 -11.20 -2.64 15.90
N LYS A 272 -10.63 -3.48 16.78
CA LYS A 272 -10.81 -3.35 18.22
C LYS A 272 -10.40 -1.97 18.73
N ARG A 273 -9.28 -1.44 18.24
CA ARG A 273 -8.80 -0.09 18.58
C ARG A 273 -9.70 1.00 17.99
N CYS A 274 -10.17 0.81 16.77
CA CYS A 274 -11.11 1.69 16.10
C CYS A 274 -12.43 1.82 16.89
N LEU A 275 -13.02 0.70 17.31
CA LEU A 275 -14.24 0.67 18.12
C LEU A 275 -14.06 1.31 19.50
N PHE A 276 -12.85 1.26 20.06
CA PHE A 276 -12.55 1.94 21.31
C PHE A 276 -12.66 3.47 21.14
N PHE A 277 -12.04 4.05 20.08
CA PHE A 277 -12.10 5.50 19.84
C PHE A 277 -13.47 5.97 19.32
N LEU A 278 -14.20 5.12 18.60
CA LEU A 278 -15.57 5.45 18.13
C LEU A 278 -16.52 5.80 19.29
N LYS A 279 -16.31 5.18 20.46
CA LYS A 279 -17.11 5.43 21.66
C LYS A 279 -16.74 6.75 22.40
N GLN A 280 -15.62 7.35 22.06
CA GLN A 280 -15.10 8.55 22.70
C GLN A 280 -15.31 9.76 21.78
N LYS A 281 -16.28 10.63 22.11
CA LYS A 281 -16.66 11.77 21.26
C LYS A 281 -15.51 12.76 21.02
N ASP A 282 -14.60 12.91 21.98
CA ASP A 282 -13.48 13.85 21.91
C ASP A 282 -12.27 13.28 21.15
N GLU A 283 -12.30 12.01 20.76
CA GLU A 283 -11.18 11.28 20.14
C GLU A 283 -11.45 10.92 18.66
N GLN A 284 -12.28 11.69 17.99
CA GLN A 284 -12.69 11.42 16.61
C GLN A 284 -11.50 11.47 15.63
N GLU A 285 -10.53 12.33 15.87
CA GLU A 285 -9.29 12.33 15.08
C GLU A 285 -8.56 10.98 15.17
N ASN A 286 -8.42 10.41 16.35
CA ASN A 286 -7.78 9.12 16.57
C ASN A 286 -8.58 7.98 15.91
N PHE A 287 -9.91 8.05 15.94
CA PHE A 287 -10.78 7.13 15.19
C PHE A 287 -10.47 7.18 13.69
N LEU A 288 -10.42 8.39 13.08
CA LEU A 288 -10.11 8.55 11.65
C LEU A 288 -8.70 8.07 11.31
N VAL A 289 -7.71 8.33 12.17
CA VAL A 289 -6.35 7.83 11.95
C VAL A 289 -6.36 6.32 11.83
N ILE A 290 -7.05 5.61 12.74
CA ILE A 290 -7.09 4.14 12.69
C ILE A 290 -7.87 3.64 11.46
N MET A 291 -8.95 4.31 11.08
CA MET A 291 -9.66 4.00 9.84
C MET A 291 -8.76 4.16 8.60
N GLY A 292 -7.95 5.22 8.56
CA GLY A 292 -6.98 5.42 7.49
C GLY A 292 -5.87 4.35 7.47
N VAL A 293 -5.36 3.96 8.65
CA VAL A 293 -4.37 2.87 8.79
C VAL A 293 -4.96 1.53 8.35
N LEU A 294 -6.19 1.24 8.75
CA LEU A 294 -6.91 0.04 8.34
C LEU A 294 -7.10 0.02 6.83
N ALA A 295 -7.55 1.13 6.23
CA ALA A 295 -7.70 1.26 4.79
C ALA A 295 -6.36 1.04 4.06
N TYR A 296 -5.27 1.64 4.56
CA TYR A 296 -3.94 1.48 3.99
C TYR A 296 -3.53 0.00 3.89
N PHE A 297 -3.57 -0.75 4.99
CA PHE A 297 -3.16 -2.16 5.00
C PHE A 297 -4.16 -3.06 4.27
N PHE A 298 -5.46 -2.83 4.46
CA PHE A 298 -6.52 -3.65 3.87
C PHE A 298 -6.51 -3.56 2.34
N PHE A 299 -6.50 -2.36 1.77
CA PHE A 299 -6.55 -2.21 0.31
C PHE A 299 -5.25 -2.64 -0.37
N GLN A 300 -4.08 -2.42 0.25
CA GLN A 300 -2.83 -2.94 -0.32
C GLN A 300 -2.82 -4.47 -0.33
N MET A 301 -3.24 -5.12 0.77
CA MET A 301 -3.37 -6.56 0.84
C MET A 301 -4.38 -7.07 -0.19
N LEU A 302 -5.58 -6.49 -0.22
CA LEU A 302 -6.66 -6.93 -1.10
C LEU A 302 -6.27 -6.85 -2.58
N ILE A 303 -5.68 -5.73 -2.99
CA ILE A 303 -5.29 -5.53 -4.39
C ILE A 303 -4.09 -6.40 -4.76
N ASN A 304 -3.07 -6.52 -3.88
CA ASN A 304 -1.91 -7.36 -4.17
C ASN A 304 -2.30 -8.84 -4.26
N ILE A 305 -3.00 -9.38 -3.28
CA ILE A 305 -3.43 -10.80 -3.32
C ILE A 305 -4.38 -11.03 -4.49
N GLY A 306 -5.32 -10.10 -4.72
CA GLY A 306 -6.26 -10.21 -5.83
C GLY A 306 -5.59 -10.19 -7.21
N MET A 307 -4.55 -9.36 -7.43
CA MET A 307 -3.82 -9.39 -8.70
C MET A 307 -2.98 -10.67 -8.86
N ASN A 308 -2.46 -11.24 -7.77
CA ASN A 308 -1.75 -12.52 -7.80
C ASN A 308 -2.69 -13.70 -8.16
N MET A 309 -3.96 -13.59 -7.79
CA MET A 309 -5.00 -14.58 -8.10
C MET A 309 -5.74 -14.31 -9.43
N GLY A 310 -5.37 -13.25 -10.17
CA GLY A 310 -6.05 -12.85 -11.40
C GLY A 310 -7.43 -12.22 -11.21
N ILE A 311 -7.76 -11.72 -9.99
CA ILE A 311 -9.04 -11.04 -9.69
C ILE A 311 -8.97 -9.55 -10.04
N PHE A 312 -7.77 -8.96 -9.97
CA PHE A 312 -7.53 -7.55 -10.31
C PHE A 312 -6.40 -7.43 -11.35
N PRO A 313 -6.39 -6.35 -12.16
CA PRO A 313 -5.28 -6.08 -13.06
C PRO A 313 -3.99 -5.80 -12.26
N ILE A 314 -2.84 -6.04 -12.88
CA ILE A 314 -1.52 -5.85 -12.28
C ILE A 314 -1.26 -4.35 -12.06
N THR A 315 -1.20 -3.94 -10.81
CA THR A 315 -1.04 -2.53 -10.40
C THR A 315 0.37 -2.19 -9.90
N GLY A 316 1.19 -3.20 -9.55
CA GLY A 316 2.51 -2.98 -8.97
C GLY A 316 2.45 -2.49 -7.52
N ILE A 317 1.40 -2.85 -6.77
CA ILE A 317 1.26 -2.54 -5.34
C ILE A 317 1.95 -3.62 -4.53
N VAL A 318 2.82 -3.21 -3.61
CA VAL A 318 3.52 -4.13 -2.69
C VAL A 318 2.58 -4.70 -1.64
N LEU A 319 2.79 -5.95 -1.22
CA LEU A 319 2.09 -6.56 -0.10
C LEU A 319 2.79 -6.14 1.20
N PRO A 320 2.12 -5.37 2.09
CA PRO A 320 2.73 -4.85 3.29
C PRO A 320 3.40 -5.94 4.13
N PHE A 321 4.59 -5.68 4.66
CA PHE A 321 5.42 -6.58 5.46
C PHE A 321 6.03 -7.77 4.70
N LEU A 322 5.38 -8.33 3.66
CA LEU A 322 5.86 -9.50 2.94
C LEU A 322 6.75 -9.14 1.74
N SER A 323 6.32 -8.18 0.89
CA SER A 323 7.06 -7.85 -0.33
C SER A 323 8.45 -7.29 -0.05
N TYR A 324 9.38 -7.57 -0.95
CA TYR A 324 10.68 -6.92 -0.96
C TYR A 324 10.52 -5.41 -1.18
N GLY A 325 11.12 -4.63 -0.29
CA GLY A 325 11.13 -3.17 -0.42
C GLY A 325 11.39 -2.47 0.91
N GLY A 326 12.60 -1.90 1.06
CA GLY A 326 13.00 -1.22 2.29
C GLY A 326 12.09 -0.05 2.66
N SER A 327 11.76 0.83 1.70
CA SER A 327 10.89 1.99 1.96
C SER A 327 9.48 1.59 2.41
N ALA A 328 8.87 0.60 1.75
CA ALA A 328 7.54 0.13 2.09
C ALA A 328 7.50 -0.57 3.47
N LEU A 329 8.53 -1.37 3.77
CA LEU A 329 8.64 -2.06 5.06
C LEU A 329 8.84 -1.05 6.20
N ILE A 330 9.79 -0.13 6.05
CA ILE A 330 10.11 0.89 7.06
C ILE A 330 8.89 1.80 7.28
N SER A 331 8.22 2.28 6.23
CA SER A 331 7.04 3.14 6.36
C SER A 331 5.86 2.41 6.99
N SER A 332 5.69 1.10 6.74
CA SER A 332 4.65 0.28 7.37
C SER A 332 4.87 0.15 8.89
N PHE A 333 6.10 -0.14 9.32
CA PHE A 333 6.43 -0.19 10.76
C PHE A 333 6.37 1.20 11.41
N PHE A 334 6.81 2.23 10.71
CA PHE A 334 6.68 3.62 11.13
C PHE A 334 5.21 4.01 11.38
N LEU A 335 4.32 3.65 10.42
CA LEU A 335 2.88 3.89 10.55
C LEU A 335 2.29 3.17 11.77
N LEU A 336 2.64 1.89 11.99
CA LEU A 336 2.16 1.13 13.16
C LEU A 336 2.64 1.72 14.49
N ALA A 337 3.85 2.26 14.53
CA ALA A 337 4.39 2.89 15.73
C ALA A 337 3.66 4.19 16.10
N LEU A 338 3.10 4.89 15.11
CA LEU A 338 2.34 6.13 15.28
C LEU A 338 0.88 5.91 15.68
N ILE A 339 0.36 4.70 15.67
CA ILE A 339 -1.03 4.40 16.08
C ILE A 339 -1.28 4.89 17.51
N PRO A 340 -2.36 5.69 17.73
CA PRO A 340 -2.74 6.22 19.03
C PRO A 340 -3.17 5.13 20.03
#